data_05cdb15383260659ef02342fcfc8c25b
#
_entry.id   05cdb15383260659ef02342fcfc8c25b
#
_cell.length_a   1.000
_cell.length_b   1.000
_cell.length_c   1.000
_cell.angle_alpha   90.00
_cell.angle_beta   90.00
_cell.angle_gamma   90.00
#
_symmetry.space_group_name_H-M   'P 1'
#
loop_
_entity.id
_entity.type
_entity.pdbx_description
1 polymer ?
#
loop_
_entity_poly.entity_id
_entity_poly.type
_entity_poly.pdbx_seq_one_letter_code
_entity_poly.pdbx_strand_id
1 'polypeptide(L)'
;MSKRLGADVTLIYRRTRAEMPAQCEELVGAEEEGVEMDFLVNPLKVVGKAGKVSGLHCIKTELGDFDDSGRRRPVPVKGSEYTIRASSVIYCLGQKLSLGLTGGKLDLDKRGHIAVNKRTMATSMPGVFAGGDAVNPSTVIESVAQGRQAAKSIDIFFGRAGALYDQPRQVVEVHYDEDAYLKTIARQEPQLEEVDKRVAQPGLEVSRGLTLDEALEESRRCLHCDRDQNPEQEAVVSEPAAIEAML
;
A
#
# COMPACT_ATOMS: atom_id res chain seq x y z
N MET A 1 -15.88 1.77 5.13
CA MET A 1 -16.88 2.70 4.56
C MET A 1 -18.26 2.05 4.43
N SER A 2 -18.46 0.93 3.70
CA SER A 2 -19.80 0.33 3.50
C SER A 2 -20.53 0.03 4.83
N LYS A 3 -19.80 -0.47 5.85
CA LYS A 3 -20.35 -0.70 7.19
C LYS A 3 -20.88 0.57 7.82
N ARG A 4 -20.11 1.65 7.75
CA ARG A 4 -20.48 2.99 8.25
C ARG A 4 -21.66 3.62 7.51
N LEU A 5 -21.96 3.15 6.29
CA LEU A 5 -23.14 3.52 5.51
C LEU A 5 -24.37 2.64 5.84
N GLY A 6 -24.27 1.80 6.87
CA GLY A 6 -25.38 0.97 7.35
C GLY A 6 -25.54 -0.39 6.67
N ALA A 7 -24.56 -0.82 5.88
CA ALA A 7 -24.60 -2.16 5.27
C ALA A 7 -24.06 -3.22 6.24
N ASP A 8 -24.62 -4.43 6.17
CA ASP A 8 -23.97 -5.61 6.69
C ASP A 8 -22.89 -6.04 5.71
N VAL A 9 -21.64 -6.13 6.18
CA VAL A 9 -20.49 -6.35 5.32
C VAL A 9 -19.76 -7.62 5.72
N THR A 10 -19.59 -8.52 4.77
CA THR A 10 -18.72 -9.68 4.86
C THR A 10 -17.58 -9.55 3.87
N LEU A 11 -16.35 -9.53 4.34
CA LEU A 11 -15.14 -9.60 3.54
C LEU A 11 -14.77 -11.07 3.33
N ILE A 12 -14.69 -11.52 2.09
CA ILE A 12 -14.23 -12.88 1.78
C ILE A 12 -12.82 -12.86 1.21
N TYR A 13 -12.00 -13.83 1.60
CA TYR A 13 -10.64 -13.96 1.11
C TYR A 13 -10.25 -15.41 0.87
N ARG A 14 -9.63 -15.68 -0.29
CA ARG A 14 -9.32 -17.05 -0.75
C ARG A 14 -8.16 -17.75 -0.03
N ARG A 15 -7.47 -17.07 0.89
CA ARG A 15 -6.40 -17.61 1.75
C ARG A 15 -6.72 -17.32 3.20
N THR A 16 -5.78 -17.53 4.10
CA THR A 16 -5.94 -17.14 5.51
C THR A 16 -5.50 -15.70 5.74
N ARG A 17 -5.73 -15.21 6.95
CA ARG A 17 -5.31 -13.88 7.39
C ARG A 17 -3.79 -13.67 7.23
N ALA A 18 -3.00 -14.72 7.47
CA ALA A 18 -1.54 -14.64 7.39
C ALA A 18 -1.02 -14.35 5.98
N GLU A 19 -1.73 -14.77 4.94
CA GLU A 19 -1.36 -14.49 3.55
C GLU A 19 -2.00 -13.22 2.99
N MET A 20 -2.81 -12.51 3.81
CA MET A 20 -3.51 -11.32 3.35
C MET A 20 -2.54 -10.13 3.25
N PRO A 21 -2.47 -9.43 2.10
CA PRO A 21 -1.53 -8.32 1.92
C PRO A 21 -2.03 -6.99 2.52
N ALA A 22 -3.21 -6.98 3.15
CA ALA A 22 -3.75 -5.80 3.82
C ALA A 22 -2.95 -5.47 5.08
N GLN A 23 -2.88 -4.20 5.43
CA GLN A 23 -2.24 -3.75 6.67
C GLN A 23 -2.99 -4.32 7.88
N CYS A 24 -2.25 -4.73 8.89
CA CYS A 24 -2.82 -5.38 10.08
C CYS A 24 -3.81 -4.47 10.80
N GLU A 25 -3.47 -3.20 10.92
CA GLU A 25 -4.27 -2.15 11.56
C GLU A 25 -5.61 -1.93 10.83
N GLU A 26 -5.62 -2.02 9.50
CA GLU A 26 -6.85 -1.90 8.70
C GLU A 26 -7.78 -3.09 8.90
N LEU A 27 -7.23 -4.30 9.05
CA LEU A 27 -8.01 -5.51 9.34
C LEU A 27 -8.61 -5.44 10.74
N VAL A 28 -7.82 -5.05 11.74
CA VAL A 28 -8.28 -4.87 13.12
C VAL A 28 -9.39 -3.82 13.16
N GLY A 29 -9.17 -2.66 12.56
CA GLY A 29 -10.17 -1.59 12.53
C GLY A 29 -11.47 -1.99 11.81
N ALA A 30 -11.39 -2.82 10.76
CA ALA A 30 -12.58 -3.34 10.08
C ALA A 30 -13.36 -4.32 10.98
N GLU A 31 -12.68 -5.22 11.69
CA GLU A 31 -13.30 -6.15 12.65
C GLU A 31 -13.95 -5.41 13.81
N GLU A 32 -13.27 -4.41 14.38
CA GLU A 32 -13.82 -3.56 15.45
C GLU A 32 -15.12 -2.86 15.02
N GLU A 33 -15.19 -2.39 13.76
CA GLU A 33 -16.39 -1.79 13.19
C GLU A 33 -17.48 -2.81 12.81
N GLY A 34 -17.26 -4.10 13.06
CA GLY A 34 -18.22 -5.17 12.85
C GLY A 34 -18.30 -5.66 11.40
N VAL A 35 -17.21 -5.57 10.64
CA VAL A 35 -17.06 -6.27 9.35
C VAL A 35 -16.75 -7.74 9.64
N GLU A 36 -17.59 -8.64 9.13
CA GLU A 36 -17.31 -10.07 9.19
C GLU A 36 -16.21 -10.45 8.19
N MET A 37 -15.30 -11.33 8.60
CA MET A 37 -14.24 -11.83 7.74
C MET A 37 -14.36 -13.34 7.54
N ASP A 38 -14.50 -13.76 6.29
CA ASP A 38 -14.61 -15.17 5.91
C ASP A 38 -13.41 -15.56 5.04
N PHE A 39 -12.52 -16.33 5.62
CA PHE A 39 -11.28 -16.78 5.00
C PHE A 39 -11.44 -18.13 4.33
N LEU A 40 -10.51 -18.45 3.42
CA LEU A 40 -10.54 -19.68 2.62
C LEU A 40 -11.80 -19.80 1.76
N VAL A 41 -12.29 -18.68 1.26
CA VAL A 41 -13.46 -18.57 0.39
C VAL A 41 -13.08 -17.92 -0.93
N ASN A 42 -13.32 -18.63 -2.03
CA ASN A 42 -13.06 -18.12 -3.37
C ASN A 42 -14.38 -17.83 -4.10
N PRO A 43 -14.62 -16.61 -4.61
CA PRO A 43 -15.80 -16.29 -5.38
C PRO A 43 -15.72 -16.96 -6.76
N LEU A 44 -16.83 -17.52 -7.21
CA LEU A 44 -16.98 -18.13 -8.54
C LEU A 44 -17.78 -17.24 -9.49
N LYS A 45 -18.96 -16.79 -9.07
CA LYS A 45 -19.80 -15.90 -9.87
C LYS A 45 -20.80 -15.12 -9.01
N VAL A 46 -21.17 -13.94 -9.47
CA VAL A 46 -22.30 -13.20 -8.92
C VAL A 46 -23.62 -13.85 -9.41
N VAL A 47 -24.54 -14.07 -8.49
CA VAL A 47 -25.90 -14.55 -8.81
C VAL A 47 -26.86 -13.40 -8.72
N GLY A 48 -27.81 -13.35 -9.66
CA GLY A 48 -28.81 -12.30 -9.73
C GLY A 48 -30.12 -12.77 -10.34
N LYS A 49 -31.16 -11.97 -10.06
CA LYS A 49 -32.49 -12.17 -10.63
C LYS A 49 -33.06 -10.82 -11.05
N ALA A 50 -33.63 -10.75 -12.26
CA ALA A 50 -34.26 -9.54 -12.79
C ALA A 50 -33.35 -8.29 -12.76
N GLY A 51 -32.07 -8.44 -13.11
CA GLY A 51 -31.10 -7.35 -13.14
C GLY A 51 -30.55 -6.89 -11.75
N LYS A 52 -30.95 -7.57 -10.68
CA LYS A 52 -30.46 -7.26 -9.31
C LYS A 52 -29.60 -8.39 -8.76
N VAL A 53 -28.54 -8.06 -8.03
CA VAL A 53 -27.73 -9.03 -7.30
C VAL A 53 -28.57 -9.68 -6.21
N SER A 54 -28.46 -10.98 -6.07
CA SER A 54 -29.11 -11.77 -5.01
C SER A 54 -28.13 -12.58 -4.19
N GLY A 55 -26.88 -12.70 -4.63
CA GLY A 55 -25.84 -13.41 -3.90
C GLY A 55 -24.54 -13.57 -4.67
N LEU A 56 -23.59 -14.22 -4.03
CA LEU A 56 -22.30 -14.58 -4.56
C LEU A 56 -22.10 -16.09 -4.40
N HIS A 57 -21.93 -16.79 -5.50
CA HIS A 57 -21.62 -18.22 -5.51
C HIS A 57 -20.13 -18.39 -5.25
N CYS A 58 -19.78 -19.16 -4.23
CA CYS A 58 -18.45 -19.35 -3.71
C CYS A 58 -18.09 -20.83 -3.60
N ILE A 59 -16.81 -21.10 -3.47
CA ILE A 59 -16.27 -22.43 -3.13
C ILE A 59 -15.27 -22.26 -2.00
N LYS A 60 -15.21 -23.23 -1.07
CA LYS A 60 -14.16 -23.25 -0.04
C LYS A 60 -12.81 -23.60 -0.66
N THR A 61 -11.75 -23.09 -0.07
CA THR A 61 -10.38 -23.38 -0.46
C THR A 61 -9.58 -23.92 0.72
N GLU A 62 -8.50 -24.61 0.42
CA GLU A 62 -7.44 -24.98 1.35
C GLU A 62 -6.10 -24.45 0.86
N LEU A 63 -5.10 -24.39 1.74
CA LEU A 63 -3.77 -23.91 1.38
C LEU A 63 -2.92 -25.06 0.84
N GLY A 64 -2.53 -24.98 -0.43
CA GLY A 64 -1.60 -25.86 -1.10
C GLY A 64 -0.14 -25.40 -0.98
N ASP A 65 0.68 -25.73 -1.97
CA ASP A 65 2.10 -25.35 -2.05
C ASP A 65 2.28 -23.83 -2.22
N PHE A 66 3.49 -23.35 -2.00
CA PHE A 66 3.85 -21.96 -2.23
C PHE A 66 3.79 -21.61 -3.72
N ASP A 67 3.32 -20.42 -4.02
CA ASP A 67 3.37 -19.82 -5.37
C ASP A 67 4.62 -18.94 -5.54
N ASP A 68 4.82 -18.43 -6.76
CA ASP A 68 5.97 -17.58 -7.10
C ASP A 68 6.04 -16.26 -6.29
N SER A 69 4.98 -15.90 -5.58
CA SER A 69 4.94 -14.75 -4.69
C SER A 69 5.33 -15.07 -3.24
N GLY A 70 5.69 -16.33 -2.96
CA GLY A 70 6.02 -16.82 -1.63
C GLY A 70 4.80 -17.04 -0.73
N ARG A 71 3.57 -17.02 -1.28
CA ARG A 71 2.33 -17.30 -0.54
C ARG A 71 1.75 -18.65 -0.92
N ARG A 72 1.07 -19.31 0.01
CA ARG A 72 0.44 -20.61 -0.26
C ARG A 72 -0.71 -20.47 -1.26
N ARG A 73 -0.80 -21.36 -2.23
CA ARG A 73 -1.84 -21.38 -3.27
C ARG A 73 -3.19 -21.74 -2.66
N PRO A 74 -4.27 -21.04 -2.98
CA PRO A 74 -5.61 -21.47 -2.63
C PRO A 74 -6.05 -22.60 -3.58
N VAL A 75 -6.31 -23.77 -3.03
CA VAL A 75 -6.77 -24.96 -3.78
C VAL A 75 -8.27 -25.15 -3.51
N PRO A 76 -9.12 -25.14 -4.54
CA PRO A 76 -10.56 -25.33 -4.36
C PRO A 76 -10.89 -26.72 -3.81
N VAL A 77 -11.75 -26.78 -2.81
CA VAL A 77 -12.28 -28.03 -2.25
C VAL A 77 -13.53 -28.42 -3.04
N LYS A 78 -13.41 -29.46 -3.87
CA LYS A 78 -14.52 -29.93 -4.72
C LYS A 78 -15.75 -30.32 -3.89
N GLY A 79 -16.94 -29.92 -4.34
CA GLY A 79 -18.20 -30.21 -3.67
C GLY A 79 -18.50 -29.33 -2.47
N SER A 80 -17.73 -28.27 -2.26
CA SER A 80 -17.93 -27.32 -1.16
C SER A 80 -18.59 -26.00 -1.63
N GLU A 81 -19.17 -26.02 -2.82
CA GLU A 81 -19.82 -24.85 -3.41
C GLU A 81 -21.06 -24.44 -2.62
N TYR A 82 -21.22 -23.13 -2.40
CA TYR A 82 -22.37 -22.55 -1.69
C TYR A 82 -22.64 -21.12 -2.14
N THR A 83 -23.74 -20.55 -1.71
CA THR A 83 -24.08 -19.17 -2.07
C THR A 83 -24.25 -18.32 -0.82
N ILE A 84 -23.49 -17.24 -0.76
CA ILE A 84 -23.64 -16.16 0.22
C ILE A 84 -24.72 -15.22 -0.32
N ARG A 85 -25.74 -14.91 0.48
CA ARG A 85 -26.75 -13.91 0.11
C ARG A 85 -26.15 -12.51 0.19
N ALA A 86 -26.30 -11.73 -0.85
CA ALA A 86 -25.82 -10.36 -0.90
C ALA A 86 -26.67 -9.53 -1.86
N SER A 87 -26.91 -8.28 -1.54
CA SER A 87 -27.55 -7.30 -2.43
C SER A 87 -26.54 -6.53 -3.27
N SER A 88 -25.29 -6.52 -2.86
CA SER A 88 -24.19 -5.85 -3.56
C SER A 88 -22.89 -6.68 -3.44
N VAL A 89 -22.07 -6.63 -4.46
CA VAL A 89 -20.73 -7.27 -4.47
C VAL A 89 -19.72 -6.25 -4.94
N ILE A 90 -18.67 -6.03 -4.13
CA ILE A 90 -17.58 -5.14 -4.45
C ILE A 90 -16.31 -5.98 -4.69
N TYR A 91 -15.75 -5.87 -5.87
CA TYR A 91 -14.52 -6.57 -6.24
C TYR A 91 -13.28 -5.74 -5.88
N CYS A 92 -12.46 -6.23 -4.96
CA CYS A 92 -11.18 -5.67 -4.56
C CYS A 92 -10.03 -6.61 -4.96
N LEU A 93 -10.03 -7.10 -6.21
CA LEU A 93 -9.15 -8.18 -6.68
C LEU A 93 -7.93 -7.69 -7.48
N GLY A 94 -7.65 -6.40 -7.44
CA GLY A 94 -6.63 -5.76 -8.27
C GLY A 94 -7.15 -5.36 -9.64
N GLN A 95 -6.26 -4.83 -10.45
CA GLN A 95 -6.57 -4.30 -11.78
C GLN A 95 -5.75 -5.01 -12.85
N LYS A 96 -6.26 -5.01 -14.08
CA LYS A 96 -5.51 -5.43 -15.27
C LYS A 96 -5.23 -4.21 -16.13
N LEU A 97 -4.01 -4.14 -16.64
CA LEU A 97 -3.62 -3.09 -17.57
C LEU A 97 -4.39 -3.21 -18.88
N SER A 98 -4.95 -2.09 -19.35
CA SER A 98 -5.57 -1.99 -20.68
C SER A 98 -4.61 -1.29 -21.64
N LEU A 99 -4.12 -2.01 -22.63
CA LEU A 99 -3.11 -1.56 -23.58
C LEU A 99 -3.70 -1.02 -24.90
N GLY A 100 -4.99 -0.71 -24.94
CA GLY A 100 -5.67 -0.24 -26.16
C GLY A 100 -4.99 0.94 -26.86
N LEU A 101 -4.41 1.86 -26.09
CA LEU A 101 -3.71 3.04 -26.64
C LEU A 101 -2.36 2.72 -27.32
N THR A 102 -1.72 1.61 -26.98
CA THR A 102 -0.39 1.25 -27.52
C THR A 102 -0.46 0.29 -28.70
N GLY A 103 -1.66 -0.17 -29.05
CA GLY A 103 -1.86 -1.13 -30.14
C GLY A 103 -1.09 -2.44 -29.97
N GLY A 104 -0.75 -2.82 -28.73
CA GLY A 104 -0.02 -4.05 -28.43
C GLY A 104 1.47 -4.04 -28.80
N LYS A 105 2.07 -2.86 -29.04
CA LYS A 105 3.47 -2.72 -29.49
C LYS A 105 4.50 -2.68 -28.34
N LEU A 106 4.06 -2.61 -27.10
CA LEU A 106 4.96 -2.60 -25.93
C LEU A 106 5.20 -4.02 -25.42
N ASP A 107 6.43 -4.31 -25.05
CA ASP A 107 6.74 -5.55 -24.35
C ASP A 107 6.14 -5.57 -22.96
N LEU A 108 5.65 -6.74 -22.57
CA LEU A 108 5.07 -6.96 -21.25
C LEU A 108 5.93 -7.93 -20.45
N ASP A 109 5.88 -7.78 -19.15
CA ASP A 109 6.43 -8.74 -18.21
C ASP A 109 5.56 -10.01 -18.10
N LYS A 110 6.02 -11.02 -17.34
CA LYS A 110 5.29 -12.27 -17.11
C LYS A 110 3.92 -12.09 -16.43
N ARG A 111 3.67 -10.93 -15.82
CA ARG A 111 2.42 -10.58 -15.11
C ARG A 111 1.47 -9.75 -15.98
N GLY A 112 1.90 -9.35 -17.18
CA GLY A 112 1.12 -8.54 -18.10
C GLY A 112 1.24 -7.03 -17.87
N HIS A 113 2.25 -6.56 -17.13
CA HIS A 113 2.58 -5.15 -16.98
C HIS A 113 3.60 -4.71 -18.03
N ILE A 114 3.69 -3.41 -18.30
CA ILE A 114 4.66 -2.88 -19.26
C ILE A 114 6.07 -3.15 -18.74
N ALA A 115 6.87 -3.84 -19.57
CA ALA A 115 8.28 -4.07 -19.29
C ALA A 115 9.06 -2.78 -19.50
N VAL A 116 9.84 -2.36 -18.49
CA VAL A 116 10.68 -1.16 -18.54
C VAL A 116 12.08 -1.44 -18.04
N ASN A 117 13.01 -0.63 -18.51
CA ASN A 117 14.31 -0.54 -17.85
C ASN A 117 14.13 0.18 -16.50
N LYS A 118 14.40 -0.52 -15.40
CA LYS A 118 14.17 -0.02 -14.03
C LYS A 118 14.97 1.24 -13.66
N ARG A 119 16.06 1.52 -14.37
CA ARG A 119 16.90 2.72 -14.15
C ARG A 119 16.41 3.94 -14.92
N THR A 120 15.75 3.74 -16.04
CA THR A 120 15.36 4.81 -16.94
C THR A 120 13.86 4.94 -17.15
N MET A 121 13.08 3.94 -16.71
CA MET A 121 11.64 3.83 -16.99
C MET A 121 11.32 3.79 -18.50
N ALA A 122 12.31 3.56 -19.37
CA ALA A 122 12.12 3.42 -20.82
C ALA A 122 11.49 2.06 -21.13
N THR A 123 10.54 2.06 -22.06
CA THR A 123 9.90 0.85 -22.58
C THR A 123 10.68 0.27 -23.76
N SER A 124 10.18 -0.80 -24.38
CA SER A 124 10.74 -1.35 -25.62
C SER A 124 10.59 -0.41 -26.82
N MET A 125 9.73 0.60 -26.77
CA MET A 125 9.52 1.57 -27.83
C MET A 125 10.32 2.85 -27.56
N PRO A 126 11.22 3.29 -28.46
CA PRO A 126 11.97 4.51 -28.28
C PRO A 126 11.08 5.74 -28.06
N GLY A 127 11.43 6.58 -27.09
CA GLY A 127 10.66 7.78 -26.74
C GLY A 127 9.40 7.51 -25.92
N VAL A 128 9.12 6.25 -25.55
CA VAL A 128 8.01 5.88 -24.69
C VAL A 128 8.53 5.41 -23.34
N PHE A 129 8.01 6.01 -22.28
CA PHE A 129 8.36 5.72 -20.89
C PHE A 129 7.09 5.32 -20.11
N ALA A 130 7.24 4.48 -19.11
CA ALA A 130 6.13 4.05 -18.26
C ALA A 130 6.54 3.95 -16.79
N GLY A 131 5.60 4.15 -15.90
CA GLY A 131 5.79 4.04 -14.45
C GLY A 131 4.46 3.83 -13.72
N GLY A 132 4.51 3.72 -12.40
CA GLY A 132 3.36 3.46 -11.54
C GLY A 132 2.70 2.11 -11.80
N ASP A 133 1.40 2.03 -11.61
CA ASP A 133 0.62 0.79 -11.72
C ASP A 133 0.71 0.12 -13.10
N ALA A 134 1.06 0.87 -14.13
CA ALA A 134 1.26 0.31 -15.46
C ALA A 134 2.49 -0.61 -15.56
N VAL A 135 3.48 -0.39 -14.70
CA VAL A 135 4.74 -1.16 -14.62
C VAL A 135 4.72 -2.16 -13.48
N ASN A 136 4.27 -1.74 -12.32
CA ASN A 136 4.15 -2.59 -11.14
C ASN A 136 3.21 -1.92 -10.14
N PRO A 137 1.98 -2.45 -9.95
CA PRO A 137 1.07 -1.92 -8.94
C PRO A 137 1.73 -1.90 -7.56
N SER A 138 1.85 -0.71 -6.99
CA SER A 138 2.61 -0.49 -5.77
C SER A 138 2.06 0.71 -4.97
N THR A 139 2.90 1.39 -4.24
CA THR A 139 2.51 2.56 -3.44
C THR A 139 2.52 3.84 -4.26
N VAL A 140 1.81 4.86 -3.77
CA VAL A 140 1.85 6.22 -4.35
C VAL A 140 3.28 6.76 -4.37
N ILE A 141 4.07 6.50 -3.33
CA ILE A 141 5.46 6.95 -3.21
C ILE A 141 6.32 6.37 -4.35
N GLU A 142 6.19 5.07 -4.62
CA GLU A 142 6.91 4.42 -5.70
C GLU A 142 6.48 4.94 -7.07
N SER A 143 5.19 5.17 -7.27
CA SER A 143 4.66 5.76 -8.50
C SER A 143 5.21 7.16 -8.76
N VAL A 144 5.29 8.00 -7.72
CA VAL A 144 5.90 9.34 -7.80
C VAL A 144 7.40 9.24 -8.09
N ALA A 145 8.13 8.34 -7.44
CA ALA A 145 9.55 8.13 -7.67
C ALA A 145 9.83 7.68 -9.12
N GLN A 146 9.03 6.75 -9.63
CA GLN A 146 9.12 6.28 -11.02
C GLN A 146 8.79 7.41 -12.02
N GLY A 147 7.79 8.25 -11.72
CA GLY A 147 7.47 9.42 -12.52
C GLY A 147 8.63 10.43 -12.60
N ARG A 148 9.29 10.71 -11.46
CA ARG A 148 10.50 11.55 -11.44
C ARG A 148 11.63 10.94 -12.26
N GLN A 149 11.86 9.63 -12.13
CA GLN A 149 12.88 8.94 -12.90
C GLN A 149 12.57 8.95 -14.40
N ALA A 150 11.31 8.75 -14.79
CA ALA A 150 10.88 8.86 -16.17
C ALA A 150 11.11 10.28 -16.72
N ALA A 151 10.75 11.32 -15.98
CA ALA A 151 10.95 12.71 -16.38
C ALA A 151 12.44 13.04 -16.62
N LYS A 152 13.35 12.57 -15.74
CA LYS A 152 14.79 12.68 -15.93
C LYS A 152 15.26 12.01 -17.22
N SER A 153 14.75 10.82 -17.48
CA SER A 153 15.13 10.06 -18.68
C SER A 153 14.56 10.66 -19.96
N ILE A 154 13.38 11.26 -19.90
CA ILE A 154 12.79 12.02 -21.02
C ILE A 154 13.64 13.26 -21.35
N ASP A 155 14.10 13.98 -20.32
CA ASP A 155 14.98 15.15 -20.51
C ASP A 155 16.29 14.75 -21.19
N ILE A 156 16.90 13.64 -20.75
CA ILE A 156 18.10 13.05 -21.39
C ILE A 156 17.80 12.62 -22.83
N PHE A 157 16.65 12.02 -23.08
CA PHE A 157 16.23 11.59 -24.42
C PHE A 157 16.16 12.77 -25.40
N PHE A 158 15.79 13.95 -24.92
CA PHE A 158 15.80 15.19 -25.71
C PHE A 158 17.16 15.89 -25.72
N GLY A 159 18.23 15.23 -25.30
CA GLY A 159 19.62 15.76 -25.37
C GLY A 159 19.95 16.76 -24.26
N ARG A 160 19.18 16.79 -23.18
CA ARG A 160 19.42 17.65 -22.02
C ARG A 160 20.16 16.90 -20.89
N ALA A 161 20.50 17.60 -19.82
CA ALA A 161 21.33 17.06 -18.74
C ALA A 161 20.61 16.08 -17.81
N GLY A 162 19.29 15.98 -17.85
CA GLY A 162 18.50 15.17 -16.90
C GLY A 162 18.54 15.74 -15.48
N ALA A 163 18.83 17.01 -15.33
CA ALA A 163 18.98 17.69 -14.04
C ALA A 163 17.61 18.10 -13.48
N LEU A 164 16.91 17.16 -12.86
CA LEU A 164 15.77 17.45 -12.01
C LEU A 164 16.29 17.56 -10.58
N TYR A 165 16.56 18.75 -10.08
CA TYR A 165 16.78 19.09 -8.64
C TYR A 165 17.37 17.96 -7.75
N ASP A 166 18.08 17.01 -8.36
CA ASP A 166 18.74 15.94 -7.63
C ASP A 166 20.05 16.48 -7.05
N GLN A 167 19.99 17.00 -5.85
CA GLN A 167 21.22 17.12 -5.05
C GLN A 167 21.77 15.71 -4.88
N PRO A 168 23.07 15.47 -5.18
CA PRO A 168 23.68 14.18 -4.90
C PRO A 168 23.58 13.94 -3.40
N ARG A 169 22.77 12.96 -3.01
CA ARG A 169 22.73 12.50 -1.62
C ARG A 169 24.02 11.76 -1.35
N GLN A 170 24.80 12.25 -0.41
CA GLN A 170 25.86 11.44 0.18
C GLN A 170 25.20 10.28 0.91
N VAL A 171 25.55 9.06 0.54
CA VAL A 171 25.17 7.88 1.30
C VAL A 171 26.11 7.84 2.48
N VAL A 172 25.59 8.17 3.66
CA VAL A 172 26.33 8.03 4.92
C VAL A 172 26.08 6.62 5.43
N GLU A 173 27.13 5.85 5.63
CA GLU A 173 27.05 4.55 6.27
C GLU A 173 27.00 4.78 7.78
N VAL A 174 25.83 4.58 8.37
CA VAL A 174 25.60 4.77 9.81
C VAL A 174 25.70 3.42 10.51
N HIS A 175 26.68 3.29 11.40
CA HIS A 175 26.80 2.14 12.30
C HIS A 175 26.10 2.48 13.62
N TYR A 176 25.01 1.79 13.90
CA TYR A 176 24.27 1.93 15.17
C TYR A 176 23.92 0.55 15.74
N ASP A 177 23.86 0.49 17.06
CA ASP A 177 23.33 -0.69 17.74
C ASP A 177 21.78 -0.62 17.74
N GLU A 178 21.18 -1.28 16.76
CA GLU A 178 19.74 -1.30 16.57
C GLU A 178 19.00 -1.82 17.80
N ASP A 179 19.55 -2.83 18.46
CA ASP A 179 18.96 -3.45 19.64
C ASP A 179 18.98 -2.51 20.86
N ALA A 180 20.04 -1.76 21.05
CA ALA A 180 20.16 -0.80 22.14
C ALA A 180 19.27 0.44 21.90
N TYR A 181 19.19 0.91 20.67
CA TYR A 181 18.44 2.12 20.33
C TYR A 181 16.94 1.91 20.27
N LEU A 182 16.45 0.90 19.53
CA LEU A 182 15.03 0.68 19.33
C LEU A 182 14.29 0.12 20.55
N LYS A 183 15.01 -0.49 21.49
CA LYS A 183 14.42 -1.00 22.75
C LYS A 183 14.18 0.06 23.81
N THR A 184 14.76 1.25 23.68
CA THR A 184 14.72 2.29 24.72
C THR A 184 13.53 3.25 24.55
N ILE A 185 13.01 3.43 23.32
CA ILE A 185 11.94 4.36 23.01
C ILE A 185 10.79 3.62 22.32
N ALA A 186 9.65 3.54 23.01
CA ALA A 186 8.44 2.92 22.44
C ALA A 186 7.90 3.79 21.29
N ARG A 187 7.42 3.11 20.23
CA ARG A 187 6.71 3.78 19.14
C ARG A 187 5.46 4.48 19.66
N GLN A 188 5.24 5.71 19.21
CA GLN A 188 3.99 6.43 19.45
C GLN A 188 2.95 5.99 18.42
N GLU A 189 1.79 5.55 18.91
CA GLU A 189 0.70 5.12 18.04
C GLU A 189 -0.37 6.23 17.98
N PRO A 190 -0.81 6.63 16.77
CA PRO A 190 -1.88 7.60 16.62
C PRO A 190 -3.15 7.15 17.33
N GLN A 191 -3.77 8.05 18.07
CA GLN A 191 -5.05 7.76 18.71
C GLN A 191 -6.15 7.66 17.65
N LEU A 192 -6.99 6.65 17.79
CA LEU A 192 -8.17 6.45 16.94
C LEU A 192 -9.43 6.96 17.65
N GLU A 193 -10.38 7.41 16.86
CA GLU A 193 -11.74 7.70 17.37
C GLU A 193 -12.42 6.43 17.86
N GLU A 194 -13.29 6.59 18.85
CA GLU A 194 -14.08 5.48 19.39
C GLU A 194 -14.91 4.78 18.30
N VAL A 195 -15.02 3.45 18.37
CA VAL A 195 -15.68 2.62 17.36
C VAL A 195 -17.11 3.10 17.06
N ASP A 196 -17.88 3.40 18.11
CA ASP A 196 -19.26 3.86 17.96
C ASP A 196 -19.36 5.17 17.17
N LYS A 197 -18.41 6.09 17.37
CA LYS A 197 -18.34 7.34 16.61
C LYS A 197 -17.95 7.08 15.15
N ARG A 198 -16.96 6.18 14.92
CA ARG A 198 -16.53 5.81 13.56
C ARG A 198 -17.69 5.26 12.75
N VAL A 199 -18.48 4.37 13.36
CA VAL A 199 -19.62 3.74 12.69
C VAL A 199 -20.77 4.73 12.48
N ALA A 200 -21.04 5.60 13.46
CA ALA A 200 -22.15 6.56 13.38
C ALA A 200 -21.89 7.72 12.41
N GLN A 201 -20.64 8.04 12.09
CA GLN A 201 -20.25 9.20 11.27
C GLN A 201 -19.34 8.77 10.11
N PRO A 202 -19.90 8.39 8.95
CA PRO A 202 -19.12 7.88 7.81
C PRO A 202 -18.00 8.79 7.30
N GLY A 203 -18.14 10.09 7.48
CA GLY A 203 -17.14 11.10 7.07
C GLY A 203 -16.14 11.50 8.16
N LEU A 204 -16.20 10.87 9.33
CA LEU A 204 -15.28 11.17 10.43
C LEU A 204 -13.86 10.72 10.09
N GLU A 205 -12.88 11.59 10.36
CA GLU A 205 -11.47 11.22 10.35
C GLU A 205 -11.18 10.29 11.54
N VAL A 206 -10.75 9.08 11.24
CA VAL A 206 -10.60 8.02 12.25
C VAL A 206 -9.34 8.17 13.07
N SER A 207 -8.23 8.50 12.41
CA SER A 207 -6.95 8.71 13.10
C SER A 207 -6.82 10.18 13.47
N ARG A 208 -6.63 10.46 14.75
CA ARG A 208 -6.38 11.83 15.24
C ARG A 208 -4.95 12.30 15.00
N GLY A 209 -4.09 11.42 14.46
CA GLY A 209 -2.66 11.66 14.37
C GLY A 209 -1.97 11.64 15.73
N LEU A 210 -0.80 12.25 15.80
CA LEU A 210 -0.03 12.45 17.03
C LEU A 210 -0.20 13.88 17.50
N THR A 211 -0.23 14.09 18.81
CA THR A 211 -0.06 15.40 19.42
C THR A 211 1.38 15.90 19.18
N LEU A 212 1.65 17.19 19.41
CA LEU A 212 3.00 17.72 19.28
C LEU A 212 3.99 16.98 20.19
N ASP A 213 3.61 16.71 21.43
CA ASP A 213 4.47 16.00 22.39
C ASP A 213 4.74 14.56 21.94
N GLU A 214 3.72 13.83 21.50
CA GLU A 214 3.88 12.48 20.95
C GLU A 214 4.74 12.49 19.67
N ALA A 215 4.58 13.47 18.80
CA ALA A 215 5.41 13.61 17.59
C ALA A 215 6.87 13.93 17.93
N LEU A 216 7.12 14.75 18.95
CA LEU A 216 8.46 15.02 19.47
C LEU A 216 9.09 13.76 20.08
N GLU A 217 8.33 12.97 20.85
CA GLU A 217 8.81 11.69 21.36
C GLU A 217 9.12 10.70 20.24
N GLU A 218 8.24 10.58 19.23
CA GLU A 218 8.47 9.71 18.08
C GLU A 218 9.71 10.16 17.28
N SER A 219 9.94 11.47 17.16
CA SER A 219 11.11 12.00 16.46
C SER A 219 12.44 11.62 17.12
N ARG A 220 12.46 11.34 18.43
CA ARG A 220 13.64 10.86 19.16
C ARG A 220 14.09 9.45 18.74
N ARG A 221 13.21 8.71 18.04
CA ARG A 221 13.54 7.42 17.45
C ARG A 221 14.30 7.55 16.13
N CYS A 222 14.47 8.76 15.63
CA CYS A 222 15.20 9.01 14.39
C CYS A 222 16.69 8.71 14.57
N LEU A 223 17.24 7.85 13.69
CA LEU A 223 18.65 7.47 13.69
C LEU A 223 19.59 8.54 13.14
N HIS A 224 19.04 9.66 12.65
CA HIS A 224 19.81 10.77 12.06
C HIS A 224 20.79 10.33 10.97
N CYS A 225 20.43 9.32 10.18
CA CYS A 225 21.28 8.77 9.12
C CYS A 225 21.55 9.72 7.94
N ASP A 226 20.96 10.90 7.94
CA ASP A 226 21.19 12.00 6.99
C ASP A 226 22.24 13.01 7.47
N ARG A 227 22.71 12.90 8.72
CA ARG A 227 23.70 13.82 9.31
C ARG A 227 25.07 13.19 9.30
N ASP A 228 26.07 13.97 8.90
CA ASP A 228 27.47 13.67 9.23
C ASP A 228 27.57 13.65 10.77
N GLN A 229 28.11 12.54 11.31
CA GLN A 229 28.32 12.38 12.75
C GLN A 229 29.45 13.30 13.23
N ASN A 230 29.34 14.60 12.99
CA ASN A 230 30.28 15.57 13.55
C ASN A 230 29.68 16.08 14.86
N PRO A 231 30.28 15.71 16.03
CA PRO A 231 29.75 16.08 17.35
C PRO A 231 29.61 17.60 17.56
N GLU A 232 30.32 18.41 16.78
CA GLU A 232 30.26 19.87 16.90
C GLU A 232 28.96 20.47 16.30
N GLN A 233 28.17 19.72 15.52
CA GLN A 233 26.89 20.20 14.97
C GLN A 233 25.66 19.85 15.82
N GLU A 234 25.77 18.97 16.81
CA GLU A 234 24.67 18.64 17.72
C GLU A 234 24.19 19.81 18.60
N ALA A 235 25.02 20.83 18.80
CA ALA A 235 24.71 21.92 19.71
C ALA A 235 23.65 22.91 19.21
N VAL A 236 23.30 22.90 17.93
CA VAL A 236 22.44 23.94 17.32
C VAL A 236 20.95 23.60 17.33
N VAL A 237 20.56 22.35 17.55
CA VAL A 237 19.15 21.90 17.43
C VAL A 237 18.47 21.65 18.77
N SER A 238 19.15 21.84 19.89
CA SER A 238 18.59 21.60 21.22
C SER A 238 17.81 22.79 21.83
N GLU A 239 17.65 23.91 21.12
CA GLU A 239 16.86 25.00 21.65
C GLU A 239 15.41 24.98 21.12
N PRO A 240 14.41 24.90 22.03
CA PRO A 240 12.99 24.91 21.65
C PRO A 240 12.54 26.15 20.86
N ALA A 241 13.29 27.24 20.96
CA ALA A 241 12.97 28.52 20.28
C ALA A 241 13.08 28.48 18.74
N ALA A 242 13.77 27.47 18.17
CA ALA A 242 13.91 27.35 16.71
C ALA A 242 12.69 26.73 16.04
N ILE A 243 11.87 26.01 16.77
CA ILE A 243 10.68 25.32 16.23
C ILE A 243 9.49 26.27 16.14
N GLU A 244 9.34 27.21 17.10
CA GLU A 244 8.28 28.24 17.06
C GLU A 244 8.42 29.25 15.90
N ALA A 245 9.59 29.39 15.31
CA ALA A 245 9.83 30.28 14.17
C ALA A 245 9.54 29.61 12.80
N MET A 246 9.25 28.30 12.76
CA MET A 246 8.96 27.55 11.52
C MET A 246 7.48 27.14 11.39
N LEU A 247 6.65 27.41 12.39
CA LEU A 247 5.19 27.27 12.38
C LEU A 247 4.53 28.65 12.26
#